data_1b0a819056f6c32f3291b919ce4fb896
#
_entry.id   1b0a819056f6c32f3291b919ce4fb896
#
_cell.length_a   1.000
_cell.length_b   1.000
_cell.length_c   1.000
_cell.angle_alpha   90.00
_cell.angle_beta   90.00
_cell.angle_gamma   90.00
#
_symmetry.space_group_name_H-M   'P 1'
#
loop_
_entity.id
_entity.type
_entity.pdbx_description
1 polymer ?
#
loop_
_entity_poly.entity_id
_entity_poly.type
_entity_poly.pdbx_seq_one_letter_code
_entity_poly.pdbx_strand_id
1 'polypeptide(L)'
;MDEILRLEHLEKSFGTHQVLRDISFSVNKGDVISIIGSSGSGKSTMLRCVNLLEEPTGGRIIFEGKDIAGKEMNLSQYRARVGMVFQQFNLFNNMNALENCVCPQLTVLHRKHEEAEKIARDYLERVGMSAYCNARPGQLSGGQKQRVAIARTLSMNPDIILFDEPTSALDPEMVGEVLDVMKALAKEGFTMLVVTHEMAFARDVSNRVIFMDGGVILEESSPEEIFNHPK
;
A
#
# COMPACT_ATOMS: atom_id res chain seq x y z
N MET A 1 -14.05 17.62 -2.00
CA MET A 1 -12.96 16.63 -1.91
C MET A 1 -13.57 15.29 -2.28
N ASP A 2 -12.94 14.54 -3.19
CA ASP A 2 -13.53 13.28 -3.68
C ASP A 2 -13.11 12.13 -2.77
N GLU A 3 -13.92 11.84 -1.76
CA GLU A 3 -13.74 10.67 -0.90
C GLU A 3 -13.73 9.39 -1.73
N ILE A 4 -12.66 8.60 -1.62
CA ILE A 4 -12.51 7.34 -2.36
C ILE A 4 -12.66 6.12 -1.45
N LEU A 5 -12.23 6.24 -0.18
CA LEU A 5 -12.31 5.17 0.81
C LEU A 5 -12.75 5.73 2.16
N ARG A 6 -13.60 4.99 2.88
CA ARG A 6 -13.98 5.30 4.24
C ARG A 6 -14.08 4.03 5.07
N LEU A 7 -13.46 4.04 6.23
CA LEU A 7 -13.61 3.03 7.27
C LEU A 7 -14.59 3.55 8.31
N GLU A 8 -15.56 2.73 8.69
CA GLU A 8 -16.56 3.05 9.71
C GLU A 8 -16.55 1.95 10.76
N HIS A 9 -16.09 2.31 11.97
CA HIS A 9 -16.06 1.43 13.15
C HIS A 9 -15.43 0.06 12.87
N LEU A 10 -14.33 0.05 12.07
CA LEU A 10 -13.67 -1.17 11.65
C LEU A 10 -13.10 -1.93 12.85
N GLU A 11 -13.47 -3.20 12.98
CA GLU A 11 -13.02 -4.09 14.03
C GLU A 11 -12.38 -5.36 13.45
N LYS A 12 -11.36 -5.87 14.12
CA LYS A 12 -10.77 -7.16 13.80
C LYS A 12 -10.33 -7.88 15.05
N SER A 13 -10.81 -9.13 15.18
CA SER A 13 -10.38 -10.06 16.22
C SER A 13 -9.83 -11.34 15.61
N PHE A 14 -8.83 -11.92 16.25
CA PHE A 14 -8.31 -13.25 15.99
C PHE A 14 -8.61 -14.14 17.21
N GLY A 15 -9.64 -14.96 17.11
CA GLY A 15 -10.19 -15.68 18.26
C GLY A 15 -10.66 -14.70 19.34
N THR A 16 -10.10 -14.77 20.54
CA THR A 16 -10.43 -13.87 21.66
C THR A 16 -9.61 -12.59 21.68
N HIS A 17 -8.59 -12.47 20.84
CA HIS A 17 -7.71 -11.29 20.82
C HIS A 17 -8.22 -10.24 19.83
N GLN A 18 -8.71 -9.12 20.35
CA GLN A 18 -9.16 -7.99 19.54
C GLN A 18 -7.96 -7.09 19.18
N VAL A 19 -7.64 -7.01 17.88
CA VAL A 19 -6.51 -6.26 17.32
C VAL A 19 -6.94 -4.87 16.87
N LEU A 20 -8.08 -4.75 16.20
CA LEU A 20 -8.70 -3.47 15.84
C LEU A 20 -10.01 -3.34 16.60
N ARG A 21 -10.22 -2.19 17.25
CA ARG A 21 -11.33 -2.00 18.17
C ARG A 21 -12.41 -1.06 17.65
N ASP A 22 -12.02 0.03 17.03
CA ASP A 22 -12.92 1.04 16.47
C ASP A 22 -12.09 1.98 15.58
N ILE A 23 -11.83 1.57 14.35
CA ILE A 23 -11.06 2.38 13.43
C ILE A 23 -12.00 3.07 12.45
N SER A 24 -12.02 4.40 12.49
CA SER A 24 -12.86 5.23 11.62
C SER A 24 -12.03 6.37 11.04
N PHE A 25 -11.89 6.45 9.72
CA PHE A 25 -11.33 7.59 8.99
C PHE A 25 -11.71 7.51 7.51
N SER A 26 -11.49 8.61 6.79
CA SER A 26 -11.72 8.69 5.34
C SER A 26 -10.44 9.01 4.58
N VAL A 27 -10.42 8.65 3.30
CA VAL A 27 -9.33 8.90 2.35
C VAL A 27 -9.91 9.59 1.14
N ASN A 28 -9.34 10.73 0.76
CA ASN A 28 -9.68 11.43 -0.48
C ASN A 28 -8.67 11.08 -1.59
N LYS A 29 -9.07 11.26 -2.85
CA LYS A 29 -8.14 11.11 -3.97
C LYS A 29 -6.96 12.08 -3.82
N GLY A 30 -5.75 11.55 -3.99
CA GLY A 30 -4.50 12.31 -3.83
C GLY A 30 -4.00 12.42 -2.39
N ASP A 31 -4.71 11.86 -1.39
CA ASP A 31 -4.20 11.81 -0.02
C ASP A 31 -2.98 10.90 0.08
N VAL A 32 -1.97 11.37 0.80
CA VAL A 32 -0.83 10.58 1.28
C VAL A 32 -0.91 10.51 2.80
N ILE A 33 -1.43 9.40 3.31
CA ILE A 33 -1.64 9.21 4.75
C ILE A 33 -0.58 8.28 5.30
N SER A 34 0.28 8.78 6.19
CA SER A 34 1.18 7.93 6.95
C SER A 34 0.50 7.42 8.22
N ILE A 35 0.66 6.13 8.49
CA ILE A 35 0.13 5.46 9.67
C ILE A 35 1.32 5.03 10.52
N ILE A 36 1.45 5.64 11.68
CA ILE A 36 2.56 5.43 12.62
C ILE A 36 2.02 4.89 13.95
N GLY A 37 2.90 4.41 14.81
CA GLY A 37 2.53 3.90 16.15
C GLY A 37 3.37 2.70 16.56
N SER A 38 3.13 2.20 17.76
CA SER A 38 3.88 1.09 18.36
C SER A 38 3.77 -0.21 17.56
N SER A 39 4.77 -1.09 17.71
CA SER A 39 4.68 -2.44 17.14
C SER A 39 3.50 -3.20 17.77
N GLY A 40 2.74 -3.92 16.95
CA GLY A 40 1.55 -4.63 17.40
C GLY A 40 0.29 -3.76 17.60
N SER A 41 0.31 -2.46 17.29
CA SER A 41 -0.87 -1.58 17.41
C SER A 41 -1.97 -1.83 16.36
N GLY A 42 -1.79 -2.78 15.43
CA GLY A 42 -2.81 -3.16 14.45
C GLY A 42 -2.67 -2.52 13.06
N LYS A 43 -1.64 -1.70 12.80
CA LYS A 43 -1.45 -0.97 11.52
C LYS A 43 -1.51 -1.86 10.29
N SER A 44 -0.67 -2.91 10.24
CA SER A 44 -0.65 -3.88 9.12
C SER A 44 -1.96 -4.66 9.02
N THR A 45 -2.58 -5.01 10.15
CA THR A 45 -3.90 -5.66 10.17
C THR A 45 -4.97 -4.77 9.55
N MET A 46 -4.95 -3.48 9.86
CA MET A 46 -5.86 -2.50 9.26
C MET A 46 -5.68 -2.42 7.74
N LEU A 47 -4.45 -2.28 7.22
CA LEU A 47 -4.21 -2.29 5.77
C LEU A 47 -4.67 -3.59 5.12
N ARG A 48 -4.47 -4.73 5.77
CA ARG A 48 -4.93 -6.04 5.27
C ARG A 48 -6.46 -6.16 5.28
N CYS A 49 -7.14 -5.54 6.24
CA CYS A 49 -8.59 -5.42 6.20
C CYS A 49 -9.05 -4.51 5.05
N VAL A 50 -8.39 -3.37 4.83
CA VAL A 50 -8.70 -2.48 3.70
C VAL A 50 -8.58 -3.21 2.37
N ASN A 51 -7.56 -4.06 2.18
CA ASN A 51 -7.40 -4.86 0.96
C ASN A 51 -8.22 -6.17 0.98
N LEU A 52 -8.99 -6.44 2.04
CA LEU A 52 -9.73 -7.70 2.27
C LEU A 52 -8.85 -8.97 2.24
N LEU A 53 -7.54 -8.85 2.53
CA LEU A 53 -6.68 -10.01 2.83
C LEU A 53 -7.02 -10.59 4.20
N GLU A 54 -7.49 -9.73 5.11
CA GLU A 54 -8.12 -10.10 6.37
C GLU A 54 -9.57 -9.64 6.36
N GLU A 55 -10.50 -10.53 6.64
CA GLU A 55 -11.91 -10.18 6.75
C GLU A 55 -12.16 -9.46 8.08
N PRO A 56 -12.74 -8.25 8.07
CA PRO A 56 -13.15 -7.56 9.29
C PRO A 56 -14.12 -8.39 10.12
N THR A 57 -14.06 -8.26 11.45
CA THR A 57 -15.05 -8.88 12.34
C THR A 57 -16.21 -7.96 12.68
N GLY A 58 -16.08 -6.66 12.40
CA GLY A 58 -17.12 -5.63 12.60
C GLY A 58 -16.80 -4.37 11.82
N GLY A 59 -17.77 -3.47 11.77
CA GLY A 59 -17.67 -2.23 11.02
C GLY A 59 -17.88 -2.39 9.52
N ARG A 60 -17.53 -1.33 8.77
CA ARG A 60 -17.72 -1.29 7.31
C ARG A 60 -16.51 -0.64 6.63
N ILE A 61 -16.24 -1.08 5.41
CA ILE A 61 -15.28 -0.45 4.51
C ILE A 61 -16.04 -0.01 3.26
N ILE A 62 -16.05 1.28 3.00
CA ILE A 62 -16.82 1.89 1.91
C ILE A 62 -15.79 2.38 0.88
N PHE A 63 -15.86 1.84 -0.33
CA PHE A 63 -15.02 2.23 -1.47
C PHE A 63 -15.91 2.81 -2.57
N GLU A 64 -15.65 4.07 -2.96
CA GLU A 64 -16.48 4.83 -3.91
C GLU A 64 -17.98 4.78 -3.57
N GLY A 65 -18.29 4.96 -2.28
CA GLY A 65 -19.67 4.98 -1.78
C GLY A 65 -20.34 3.62 -1.66
N LYS A 66 -19.62 2.51 -1.93
CA LYS A 66 -20.15 1.13 -1.85
C LYS A 66 -19.46 0.38 -0.71
N ASP A 67 -20.25 -0.30 0.11
CA ASP A 67 -19.72 -1.23 1.11
C ASP A 67 -19.11 -2.44 0.42
N ILE A 68 -17.81 -2.68 0.66
CA ILE A 68 -17.05 -3.75 0.01
C ILE A 68 -17.18 -5.12 0.68
N ALA A 69 -17.81 -5.21 1.85
CA ALA A 69 -18.08 -6.47 2.54
C ALA A 69 -19.28 -7.23 1.92
N GLY A 70 -19.98 -6.63 0.92
CA GLY A 70 -21.11 -7.23 0.23
C GLY A 70 -20.72 -8.43 -0.64
N LYS A 71 -21.61 -9.41 -0.72
CA LYS A 71 -21.40 -10.69 -1.45
C LYS A 71 -21.22 -10.56 -2.98
N GLU A 72 -21.43 -9.39 -3.56
CA GLU A 72 -21.37 -9.15 -5.01
C GLU A 72 -20.04 -8.60 -5.50
N MET A 73 -19.08 -8.35 -4.61
CA MET A 73 -17.79 -7.75 -5.00
C MET A 73 -16.83 -8.80 -5.57
N ASN A 74 -16.33 -8.56 -6.77
CA ASN A 74 -15.20 -9.30 -7.33
C ASN A 74 -13.90 -8.87 -6.62
N LEU A 75 -13.42 -9.68 -5.68
CA LEU A 75 -12.22 -9.40 -4.88
C LEU A 75 -10.96 -9.16 -5.74
N SER A 76 -10.81 -9.87 -6.86
CA SER A 76 -9.66 -9.68 -7.74
C SER A 76 -9.68 -8.30 -8.40
N GLN A 77 -10.84 -7.85 -8.85
CA GLN A 77 -11.01 -6.50 -9.41
C GLN A 77 -10.84 -5.42 -8.35
N TYR A 78 -11.39 -5.62 -7.15
CA TYR A 78 -11.19 -4.69 -6.03
C TYR A 78 -9.70 -4.55 -5.69
N ARG A 79 -8.98 -5.67 -5.52
CA ARG A 79 -7.54 -5.67 -5.21
C ARG A 79 -6.67 -5.13 -6.33
N ALA A 80 -7.14 -5.13 -7.57
CA ALA A 80 -6.48 -4.44 -8.67
C ALA A 80 -6.55 -2.92 -8.50
N ARG A 81 -7.66 -2.41 -7.97
CA ARG A 81 -7.89 -0.98 -7.72
C ARG A 81 -7.31 -0.49 -6.39
N VAL A 82 -7.25 -1.36 -5.39
CA VAL A 82 -6.63 -1.11 -4.08
C VAL A 82 -5.39 -1.99 -3.97
N GLY A 83 -4.31 -1.55 -4.60
CA GLY A 83 -3.05 -2.30 -4.67
C GLY A 83 -2.32 -2.35 -3.33
N MET A 84 -1.54 -3.40 -3.10
CA MET A 84 -0.77 -3.55 -1.86
C MET A 84 0.69 -3.89 -2.15
N VAL A 85 1.58 -3.16 -1.51
CA VAL A 85 3.03 -3.39 -1.48
C VAL A 85 3.38 -3.87 -0.07
N PHE A 86 3.95 -5.07 0.00
CA PHE A 86 4.23 -5.76 1.27
C PHE A 86 5.67 -5.54 1.74
N GLN A 87 5.91 -5.70 3.02
CA GLN A 87 7.23 -5.73 3.63
C GLN A 87 8.15 -6.80 3.00
N GLN A 88 7.62 -7.98 2.67
CA GLN A 88 8.38 -9.13 2.13
C GLN A 88 8.33 -9.23 0.61
N PHE A 89 8.18 -8.13 -0.13
CA PHE A 89 8.19 -8.04 -1.60
C PHE A 89 7.15 -8.94 -2.32
N ASN A 90 7.01 -10.18 -1.94
CA ASN A 90 6.07 -11.20 -2.46
C ASN A 90 6.12 -11.33 -4.00
N LEU A 91 7.34 -11.32 -4.57
CA LEU A 91 7.54 -11.56 -6.00
C LEU A 91 7.38 -13.03 -6.35
N PHE A 92 6.88 -13.30 -7.54
CA PHE A 92 6.84 -14.64 -8.11
C PHE A 92 8.27 -15.09 -8.46
N ASN A 93 8.82 -16.04 -7.70
CA ASN A 93 10.22 -16.47 -7.81
C ASN A 93 10.56 -17.17 -9.13
N ASN A 94 9.55 -17.74 -9.79
CA ASN A 94 9.69 -18.42 -11.08
C ASN A 94 9.58 -17.46 -12.28
N MET A 95 9.33 -16.18 -12.05
CA MET A 95 9.17 -15.11 -13.05
C MET A 95 10.28 -14.08 -12.90
N ASN A 96 10.71 -13.46 -14.01
CA ASN A 96 11.60 -12.30 -13.98
C ASN A 96 10.83 -11.02 -13.58
N ALA A 97 11.52 -9.87 -13.48
CA ALA A 97 10.92 -8.60 -13.06
C ALA A 97 9.79 -8.16 -14.00
N LEU A 98 9.99 -8.27 -15.31
CA LEU A 98 8.98 -7.92 -16.31
C LEU A 98 7.76 -8.82 -16.22
N GLU A 99 7.97 -10.14 -16.16
CA GLU A 99 6.89 -11.12 -16.02
C GLU A 99 6.08 -10.93 -14.73
N ASN A 100 6.73 -10.55 -13.63
CA ASN A 100 6.05 -10.19 -12.39
C ASN A 100 5.06 -9.03 -12.57
N CYS A 101 5.39 -8.05 -13.41
CA CYS A 101 4.52 -6.91 -13.70
C CYS A 101 3.48 -7.22 -14.78
N VAL A 102 3.76 -8.11 -15.73
CA VAL A 102 2.85 -8.46 -16.83
C VAL A 102 1.76 -9.44 -16.38
N CYS A 103 2.14 -10.48 -15.62
CA CYS A 103 1.24 -11.58 -15.24
C CYS A 103 -0.09 -11.12 -14.61
N PRO A 104 -0.13 -10.25 -13.59
CA PRO A 104 -1.38 -9.83 -12.98
C PRO A 104 -2.27 -9.02 -13.95
N GLN A 105 -1.69 -8.26 -14.87
CA GLN A 105 -2.45 -7.52 -15.89
C GLN A 105 -3.19 -8.46 -16.86
N LEU A 106 -2.53 -9.58 -17.26
CA LEU A 106 -3.14 -10.58 -18.13
C LEU A 106 -4.26 -11.35 -17.39
N THR A 107 -3.99 -11.76 -16.14
CA THR A 107 -4.87 -12.67 -15.40
C THR A 107 -6.08 -11.97 -14.79
N VAL A 108 -5.94 -10.73 -14.34
CA VAL A 108 -7.00 -10.00 -13.63
C VAL A 108 -7.68 -8.95 -14.51
N LEU A 109 -6.89 -8.18 -15.29
CA LEU A 109 -7.41 -7.11 -16.14
C LEU A 109 -7.70 -7.58 -17.58
N HIS A 110 -7.28 -8.80 -17.92
CA HIS A 110 -7.43 -9.38 -19.25
C HIS A 110 -6.89 -8.49 -20.38
N ARG A 111 -5.82 -7.71 -20.08
CA ARG A 111 -5.13 -6.89 -21.08
C ARG A 111 -4.46 -7.76 -22.13
N LYS A 112 -4.29 -7.23 -23.33
CA LYS A 112 -3.46 -7.90 -24.35
C LYS A 112 -2.00 -7.91 -23.93
N HIS A 113 -1.26 -8.94 -24.31
CA HIS A 113 0.13 -9.11 -23.87
C HIS A 113 1.02 -7.92 -24.24
N GLU A 114 0.91 -7.41 -25.46
CA GLU A 114 1.70 -6.25 -25.93
C GLU A 114 1.44 -4.98 -25.10
N GLU A 115 0.17 -4.72 -24.75
CA GLU A 115 -0.22 -3.61 -23.91
C GLU A 115 0.32 -3.77 -22.47
N ALA A 116 0.13 -4.97 -21.89
CA ALA A 116 0.61 -5.29 -20.56
C ALA A 116 2.13 -5.18 -20.43
N GLU A 117 2.87 -5.65 -21.45
CA GLU A 117 4.33 -5.55 -21.50
C GLU A 117 4.80 -4.11 -21.61
N LYS A 118 4.16 -3.29 -22.44
CA LYS A 118 4.47 -1.87 -22.56
C LYS A 118 4.31 -1.16 -21.22
N ILE A 119 3.15 -1.33 -20.57
CA ILE A 119 2.85 -0.73 -19.27
C ILE A 119 3.86 -1.19 -18.21
N ALA A 120 4.20 -2.48 -18.19
CA ALA A 120 5.17 -3.04 -17.25
C ALA A 120 6.56 -2.43 -17.44
N ARG A 121 7.02 -2.26 -18.69
CA ARG A 121 8.31 -1.61 -18.99
C ARG A 121 8.33 -0.15 -18.58
N ASP A 122 7.26 0.59 -18.85
CA ASP A 122 7.13 2.00 -18.46
C ASP A 122 7.23 2.16 -16.93
N TYR A 123 6.57 1.31 -16.13
CA TYR A 123 6.67 1.37 -14.68
C TYR A 123 8.00 0.85 -14.14
N LEU A 124 8.60 -0.18 -14.75
CA LEU A 124 9.95 -0.63 -14.38
C LEU A 124 10.99 0.46 -14.64
N GLU A 125 10.85 1.23 -15.72
CA GLU A 125 11.70 2.40 -15.99
C GLU A 125 11.53 3.47 -14.92
N ARG A 126 10.30 3.83 -14.56
CA ARG A 126 9.98 4.84 -13.54
C ARG A 126 10.56 4.51 -12.17
N VAL A 127 10.66 3.23 -11.82
CA VAL A 127 11.29 2.80 -10.56
C VAL A 127 12.78 2.47 -10.72
N GLY A 128 13.42 2.83 -11.86
CA GLY A 128 14.85 2.62 -12.12
C GLY A 128 15.25 1.15 -12.33
N MET A 129 14.35 0.32 -12.83
CA MET A 129 14.58 -1.13 -13.00
C MET A 129 14.69 -1.59 -14.45
N SER A 130 14.84 -0.68 -15.44
CA SER A 130 14.93 -1.02 -16.87
C SER A 130 16.03 -2.04 -17.18
N ALA A 131 17.20 -1.88 -16.58
CA ALA A 131 18.34 -2.79 -16.80
C ALA A 131 18.13 -4.20 -16.20
N TYR A 132 17.14 -4.35 -15.31
CA TYR A 132 16.86 -5.58 -14.57
C TYR A 132 15.56 -6.28 -14.99
N CYS A 133 14.95 -5.87 -16.11
CA CYS A 133 13.68 -6.45 -16.59
C CYS A 133 13.70 -7.98 -16.68
N ASN A 134 14.82 -8.56 -17.07
CA ASN A 134 15.01 -10.01 -17.24
C ASN A 134 15.56 -10.70 -15.98
N ALA A 135 15.90 -9.97 -14.93
CA ALA A 135 16.43 -10.53 -13.69
C ALA A 135 15.34 -11.23 -12.88
N ARG A 136 15.65 -12.41 -12.34
CA ARG A 136 14.78 -13.13 -11.42
C ARG A 136 14.97 -12.60 -9.99
N PRO A 137 13.97 -12.76 -9.10
CA PRO A 137 14.05 -12.26 -7.71
C PRO A 137 15.33 -12.66 -6.96
N GLY A 138 15.85 -13.87 -7.20
CA GLY A 138 17.10 -14.34 -6.58
C GLY A 138 18.36 -13.56 -7.02
N GLN A 139 18.29 -12.78 -8.10
CA GLN A 139 19.39 -11.98 -8.66
C GLN A 139 19.30 -10.49 -8.27
N LEU A 140 18.24 -10.11 -7.51
CA LEU A 140 17.94 -8.74 -7.15
C LEU A 140 18.28 -8.49 -5.67
N SER A 141 18.77 -7.30 -5.37
CA SER A 141 18.89 -6.81 -4.00
C SER A 141 17.50 -6.61 -3.35
N GLY A 142 17.44 -6.41 -2.03
CA GLY A 142 16.20 -6.10 -1.32
C GLY A 142 15.48 -4.88 -1.88
N GLY A 143 16.20 -3.76 -2.04
CA GLY A 143 15.65 -2.53 -2.62
C GLY A 143 15.18 -2.69 -4.07
N GLN A 144 15.90 -3.46 -4.89
CA GLN A 144 15.49 -3.80 -6.25
C GLN A 144 14.20 -4.64 -6.27
N LYS A 145 14.08 -5.65 -5.41
CA LYS A 145 12.86 -6.45 -5.27
C LYS A 145 11.67 -5.57 -4.87
N GLN A 146 11.88 -4.65 -3.95
CA GLN A 146 10.82 -3.74 -3.51
C GLN A 146 10.38 -2.81 -4.63
N ARG A 147 11.31 -2.25 -5.39
CA ARG A 147 10.98 -1.41 -6.55
C ARG A 147 10.23 -2.20 -7.63
N VAL A 148 10.57 -3.46 -7.88
CA VAL A 148 9.79 -4.35 -8.77
C VAL A 148 8.39 -4.60 -8.19
N ALA A 149 8.24 -4.81 -6.88
CA ALA A 149 6.93 -4.99 -6.25
C ALA A 149 6.05 -3.73 -6.37
N ILE A 150 6.65 -2.54 -6.26
CA ILE A 150 5.97 -1.26 -6.52
C ILE A 150 5.54 -1.17 -7.98
N ALA A 151 6.45 -1.44 -8.94
CA ALA A 151 6.13 -1.42 -10.38
C ALA A 151 5.01 -2.41 -10.74
N ARG A 152 5.02 -3.62 -10.17
CA ARG A 152 3.97 -4.61 -10.33
C ARG A 152 2.61 -4.08 -9.86
N THR A 153 2.58 -3.42 -8.71
CA THR A 153 1.34 -2.83 -8.17
C THR A 153 0.85 -1.69 -9.05
N LEU A 154 1.73 -0.79 -9.48
CA LEU A 154 1.41 0.33 -10.37
C LEU A 154 0.91 -0.13 -11.75
N SER A 155 1.44 -1.25 -12.27
CA SER A 155 1.01 -1.82 -13.56
C SER A 155 -0.46 -2.22 -13.60
N MET A 156 -1.10 -2.39 -12.43
CA MET A 156 -2.54 -2.64 -12.32
C MET A 156 -3.38 -1.37 -12.43
N ASN A 157 -2.75 -0.18 -12.47
CA ASN A 157 -3.40 1.13 -12.46
C ASN A 157 -4.34 1.32 -11.25
N PRO A 158 -3.81 1.19 -10.02
CA PRO A 158 -4.63 1.26 -8.81
C PRO A 158 -5.10 2.68 -8.52
N ASP A 159 -6.28 2.79 -7.88
CA ASP A 159 -6.81 4.05 -7.34
C ASP A 159 -6.18 4.41 -5.99
N ILE A 160 -5.80 3.38 -5.20
CA ILE A 160 -5.14 3.51 -3.90
C ILE A 160 -3.99 2.50 -3.83
N ILE A 161 -2.86 2.94 -3.28
CA ILE A 161 -1.71 2.07 -3.00
C ILE A 161 -1.53 1.98 -1.48
N LEU A 162 -1.57 0.76 -0.96
CA LEU A 162 -1.30 0.44 0.43
C LEU A 162 0.15 -0.02 0.56
N PHE A 163 0.93 0.63 1.42
CA PHE A 163 2.31 0.25 1.73
C PHE A 163 2.39 -0.27 3.17
N ASP A 164 2.67 -1.56 3.32
CA ASP A 164 2.84 -2.22 4.62
C ASP A 164 4.34 -2.33 4.94
N GLU A 165 4.88 -1.33 5.65
CA GLU A 165 6.29 -1.24 6.06
C GLU A 165 7.29 -1.51 4.90
N PRO A 166 7.24 -0.75 3.80
CA PRO A 166 7.95 -1.08 2.55
C PRO A 166 9.48 -1.07 2.67
N THR A 167 10.03 -0.52 3.75
CA THR A 167 11.49 -0.40 3.98
C THR A 167 12.00 -1.30 5.10
N SER A 168 11.14 -1.89 5.93
CA SER A 168 11.54 -2.60 7.14
C SER A 168 12.35 -3.88 6.90
N ALA A 169 12.28 -4.47 5.69
CA ALA A 169 13.05 -5.66 5.31
C ALA A 169 14.32 -5.31 4.49
N LEU A 170 14.70 -4.04 4.44
CA LEU A 170 15.82 -3.54 3.63
C LEU A 170 17.04 -3.19 4.49
N ASP A 171 18.21 -3.36 3.90
CA ASP A 171 19.44 -2.77 4.44
C ASP A 171 19.35 -1.24 4.40
N PRO A 172 19.90 -0.52 5.39
CA PRO A 172 19.79 0.94 5.48
C PRO A 172 20.24 1.69 4.21
N GLU A 173 21.22 1.16 3.49
CA GLU A 173 21.75 1.75 2.25
C GLU A 173 20.70 1.73 1.10
N MET A 174 19.73 0.83 1.17
CA MET A 174 18.71 0.64 0.12
C MET A 174 17.39 1.35 0.42
N VAL A 175 17.18 1.82 1.65
CA VAL A 175 15.96 2.49 2.10
C VAL A 175 15.71 3.75 1.27
N GLY A 176 16.74 4.56 1.05
CA GLY A 176 16.64 5.83 0.32
C GLY A 176 16.04 5.68 -1.08
N GLU A 177 16.51 4.69 -1.85
CA GLU A 177 16.02 4.44 -3.23
C GLU A 177 14.51 4.11 -3.28
N VAL A 178 14.00 3.37 -2.30
CA VAL A 178 12.57 3.03 -2.21
C VAL A 178 11.75 4.24 -1.78
N LEU A 179 12.24 5.00 -0.80
CA LEU A 179 11.57 6.23 -0.36
C LEU A 179 11.52 7.29 -1.47
N ASP A 180 12.55 7.39 -2.30
CA ASP A 180 12.57 8.33 -3.43
C ASP A 180 11.52 7.97 -4.49
N VAL A 181 11.32 6.68 -4.78
CA VAL A 181 10.22 6.22 -5.62
C VAL A 181 8.87 6.61 -5.01
N MET A 182 8.66 6.38 -3.71
CA MET A 182 7.39 6.73 -3.03
C MET A 182 7.15 8.24 -3.02
N LYS A 183 8.20 9.06 -2.84
CA LYS A 183 8.11 10.54 -2.95
C LYS A 183 7.70 10.99 -4.35
N ALA A 184 8.24 10.34 -5.38
CA ALA A 184 7.85 10.63 -6.76
C ALA A 184 6.37 10.33 -7.00
N LEU A 185 5.86 9.18 -6.53
CA LEU A 185 4.45 8.81 -6.62
C LEU A 185 3.54 9.82 -5.89
N ALA A 186 3.94 10.27 -4.70
CA ALA A 186 3.21 11.31 -3.98
C ALA A 186 3.10 12.62 -4.78
N LYS A 187 4.20 13.06 -5.39
CA LYS A 187 4.22 14.27 -6.25
C LYS A 187 3.38 14.12 -7.50
N GLU A 188 3.20 12.92 -8.02
CA GLU A 188 2.33 12.62 -9.15
C GLU A 188 0.85 12.55 -8.77
N GLY A 189 0.51 12.66 -7.49
CA GLY A 189 -0.87 12.68 -6.99
C GLY A 189 -1.47 11.29 -6.73
N PHE A 190 -0.65 10.25 -6.60
CA PHE A 190 -1.16 8.93 -6.20
C PHE A 190 -1.74 8.97 -4.78
N THR A 191 -2.89 8.33 -4.59
CA THR A 191 -3.48 8.12 -3.27
C THR A 191 -2.76 7.00 -2.56
N MET A 192 -2.21 7.25 -1.38
CA MET A 192 -1.37 6.29 -0.66
C MET A 192 -1.73 6.21 0.83
N LEU A 193 -1.81 4.98 1.36
CA LEU A 193 -1.82 4.69 2.79
C LEU A 193 -0.51 3.97 3.12
N VAL A 194 0.30 4.53 4.00
CA VAL A 194 1.68 4.09 4.24
C VAL A 194 1.89 3.78 5.71
N VAL A 195 1.94 2.51 6.08
CA VAL A 195 2.47 2.11 7.39
C VAL A 195 3.99 2.19 7.33
N THR A 196 4.57 3.02 8.18
CA THR A 196 6.01 3.29 8.13
C THR A 196 6.60 3.62 9.50
N HIS A 197 7.89 3.33 9.66
CA HIS A 197 8.73 3.80 10.75
C HIS A 197 9.68 4.94 10.30
N GLU A 198 9.60 5.35 9.03
CA GLU A 198 10.39 6.44 8.44
C GLU A 198 9.74 7.79 8.77
N MET A 199 10.08 8.36 9.94
CA MET A 199 9.43 9.60 10.42
C MET A 199 9.73 10.81 9.53
N ALA A 200 10.90 10.86 8.89
CA ALA A 200 11.21 11.90 7.92
C ALA A 200 10.30 11.83 6.70
N PHE A 201 10.04 10.62 6.16
CA PHE A 201 9.08 10.43 5.08
C PHE A 201 7.67 10.86 5.49
N ALA A 202 7.20 10.43 6.66
CA ALA A 202 5.87 10.78 7.17
C ALA A 202 5.71 12.30 7.32
N ARG A 203 6.76 13.01 7.75
CA ARG A 203 6.77 14.47 7.92
C ARG A 203 6.77 15.21 6.58
N ASP A 204 7.62 14.78 5.64
CA ASP A 204 7.94 15.56 4.44
C ASP A 204 6.99 15.29 3.28
N VAL A 205 6.33 14.14 3.26
CA VAL A 205 5.57 13.64 2.10
C VAL A 205 4.08 13.53 2.37
N SER A 206 3.67 13.21 3.61
CA SER A 206 2.26 13.00 3.92
C SER A 206 1.51 14.33 4.06
N ASN A 207 0.25 14.35 3.67
CA ASN A 207 -0.65 15.45 3.99
C ASN A 207 -1.45 15.19 5.28
N ARG A 208 -1.51 13.93 5.73
CA ARG A 208 -2.14 13.52 6.99
C ARG A 208 -1.32 12.41 7.65
N VAL A 209 -1.30 12.41 8.96
CA VAL A 209 -0.67 11.34 9.76
C VAL A 209 -1.69 10.80 10.75
N ILE A 210 -1.76 9.49 10.86
CA ILE A 210 -2.59 8.76 11.82
C ILE A 210 -1.65 8.06 12.80
N PHE A 211 -1.81 8.36 14.10
CA PHE A 211 -1.11 7.67 15.17
C PHE A 211 -2.03 6.60 15.77
N MET A 212 -1.58 5.34 15.71
CA MET A 212 -2.33 4.20 16.25
C MET A 212 -1.60 3.59 17.45
N ASP A 213 -2.36 3.30 18.49
CA ASP A 213 -1.90 2.47 19.60
C ASP A 213 -3.04 1.63 20.18
N GLY A 214 -2.71 0.41 20.69
CA GLY A 214 -3.70 -0.46 21.32
C GLY A 214 -4.93 -0.79 20.46
N GLY A 215 -4.83 -0.75 19.13
CA GLY A 215 -5.92 -1.07 18.20
C GLY A 215 -6.91 0.05 17.94
N VAL A 216 -6.59 1.29 18.31
CA VAL A 216 -7.41 2.49 18.07
C VAL A 216 -6.57 3.60 17.45
N ILE A 217 -7.23 4.56 16.80
CA ILE A 217 -6.61 5.82 16.38
C ILE A 217 -6.62 6.75 17.61
N LEU A 218 -5.41 7.11 18.08
CA LEU A 218 -5.27 8.07 19.19
C LEU A 218 -5.25 9.50 18.68
N GLU A 219 -4.62 9.73 17.54
CA GLU A 219 -4.53 11.06 16.95
C GLU A 219 -4.51 10.96 15.42
N GLU A 220 -5.18 11.91 14.79
CA GLU A 220 -5.13 12.14 13.35
C GLU A 220 -5.01 13.64 13.10
N SER A 221 -3.95 14.06 12.42
CA SER A 221 -3.70 15.47 12.18
C SER A 221 -2.73 15.67 10.99
N SER A 222 -2.39 16.93 10.72
CA SER A 222 -1.29 17.26 9.81
C SER A 222 0.06 16.78 10.36
N PRO A 223 1.06 16.52 9.50
CA PRO A 223 2.39 16.19 9.97
C PRO A 223 2.96 17.22 10.94
N GLU A 224 2.73 18.51 10.68
CA GLU A 224 3.22 19.59 11.53
C GLU A 224 2.67 19.48 12.97
N GLU A 225 1.39 19.22 13.12
CA GLU A 225 0.76 19.08 14.44
C GLU A 225 1.27 17.83 15.18
N ILE A 226 1.25 16.66 14.54
CA ILE A 226 1.64 15.40 15.19
C ILE A 226 3.11 15.41 15.62
N PHE A 227 4.01 15.97 14.81
CA PHE A 227 5.44 15.93 15.13
C PHE A 227 5.92 17.06 16.01
N ASN A 228 5.24 18.21 16.05
CA ASN A 228 5.66 19.37 16.83
C ASN A 228 4.81 19.58 18.09
N HIS A 229 3.55 19.13 18.09
CA HIS A 229 2.57 19.33 19.16
C HIS A 229 1.77 18.05 19.46
N PRO A 230 2.45 16.90 19.75
CA PRO A 230 1.74 15.64 20.01
C PRO A 230 0.83 15.76 21.23
N LYS A 231 -0.34 15.14 21.17
CA LYS A 231 -1.32 15.06 22.26
C LYS A 231 -1.03 13.92 23.20
#